data_20d4123cc93608ddbd93071d456e1a40
#
_entry.id   20d4123cc93608ddbd93071d456e1a40
#
_cell.length_a   1.000
_cell.length_b   1.000
_cell.length_c   1.000
_cell.angle_alpha   90.00
_cell.angle_beta   90.00
_cell.angle_gamma   90.00
#
_symmetry.space_group_name_H-M   'P 1'
#
loop_
_entity.id
_entity.type
_entity.pdbx_description
1 polymer ?
#
loop_
_entity_poly.entity_id
_entity_poly.type
_entity_poly.pdbx_seq_one_letter_code
_entity_poly.pdbx_strand_id
1 'polypeptide(L)'
;MRRFTSALSFALTCGLAVGLPVTSSAQATPAPAPDAATYAGPVAREGDIVILGGRLWDGIGPRSRPNRGILVRDGTILQVGLPPDMDTAPAQVLQLDDHAFIMPGLFDLHAHYAVDLFGDGRVDEYRVNPVLFLANGVTSTFPAGEVDPTEARKGRERIASGEIPGPRVFTSGPYFGTARYGWKPDAMTPDSVKKEVEHWAAQGVRQFKAKGIRPEQLQALITEAHSQDATVTGHLGSGFRGTVNPRDAILMGIDRIEHFLGGDELPDSVSAYASLEYLNLDDPTTRAQVEKEIHLFVEHHTYFDATLTAYGYYGDREPAVFKYWADEMGFLTPYARQVVESHLPRPVNEQFTRIYYVKRRTVKMFYEDGGADLLTLGTDHPSWGEFWSGFGAHRELQAMVLAGIPPVAALRAATINAARALGVDQRLGSVEAGKYADLLIVGGDPLSDITATRHALYVIKAGKVYHPAELFESVKGKMGPTSEAEADWWKGNVRLGGG
;
A
#
# COMPACT_ATOMS: atom_id res chain seq x y z
N MET A 1 45.93 20.12 36.05
CA MET A 1 46.24 20.77 37.34
C MET A 1 44.98 21.29 37.98
N ARG A 2 44.87 21.01 39.26
CA ARG A 2 43.89 21.43 40.27
C ARG A 2 42.58 20.62 40.35
N ARG A 3 42.67 19.66 41.29
CA ARG A 3 41.60 19.03 42.07
C ARG A 3 41.01 20.03 43.06
N PHE A 4 39.74 19.93 43.37
CA PHE A 4 39.19 20.25 44.69
C PHE A 4 38.19 19.19 45.14
N THR A 5 38.60 18.53 46.18
CA THR A 5 37.84 17.71 47.11
C THR A 5 37.31 18.59 48.25
N SER A 6 36.09 18.36 48.72
CA SER A 6 35.76 18.65 50.11
C SER A 6 34.65 17.69 50.61
N ALA A 7 35.06 16.98 51.64
CA ALA A 7 34.21 16.21 52.54
C ALA A 7 33.74 17.10 53.69
N LEU A 8 32.65 16.72 54.35
CA LEU A 8 32.29 16.99 55.80
C LEU A 8 30.84 16.55 55.99
N SER A 9 30.35 16.03 57.06
CA SER A 9 30.81 15.46 58.35
C SER A 9 29.54 14.96 59.02
N PHE A 10 29.66 13.88 59.72
CA PHE A 10 28.63 13.29 60.61
C PHE A 10 28.31 14.20 61.80
N ALA A 11 27.05 14.25 62.23
CA ALA A 11 26.66 14.59 63.58
C ALA A 11 25.65 13.58 64.12
N LEU A 12 26.09 12.84 65.11
CA LEU A 12 25.33 11.91 65.93
C LEU A 12 24.62 12.70 67.05
N THR A 13 23.30 12.60 67.20
CA THR A 13 22.64 13.01 68.43
C THR A 13 21.77 11.86 68.94
N CYS A 14 22.13 11.39 70.16
CA CYS A 14 21.35 10.53 71.03
C CYS A 14 20.11 11.30 71.55
N GLY A 15 18.94 10.70 71.53
CA GLY A 15 17.73 11.22 72.13
C GLY A 15 16.84 10.11 72.66
N LEU A 16 16.62 10.08 73.92
CA LEU A 16 15.87 9.26 74.85
C LEU A 16 14.61 8.57 74.33
N ALA A 17 14.46 7.32 74.71
CA ALA A 17 13.23 6.53 74.63
C ALA A 17 12.22 6.99 75.70
N VAL A 18 11.03 7.36 75.28
CA VAL A 18 9.85 7.50 76.11
C VAL A 18 8.84 6.48 75.65
N GLY A 19 8.54 5.50 76.50
CA GLY A 19 7.54 4.48 76.25
C GLY A 19 6.12 5.02 76.20
N LEU A 20 5.38 4.73 75.17
CA LEU A 20 3.94 4.89 75.06
C LEU A 20 3.23 3.54 75.08
N PRO A 21 2.02 3.45 75.58
CA PRO A 21 1.33 2.18 75.79
C PRO A 21 0.86 1.56 74.45
N VAL A 22 0.97 0.22 74.40
CA VAL A 22 0.45 -0.60 73.30
C VAL A 22 -1.07 -0.58 73.35
N THR A 23 -1.68 0.15 72.39
CA THR A 23 -3.11 0.01 72.11
C THR A 23 -3.35 -1.14 71.15
N SER A 24 -4.21 -2.07 71.55
CA SER A 24 -4.70 -3.19 70.76
C SER A 24 -5.17 -2.75 69.39
N SER A 25 -4.51 -3.28 68.33
CA SER A 25 -4.97 -3.07 66.97
C SER A 25 -6.26 -3.85 66.73
N ALA A 26 -7.37 -3.14 66.58
CA ALA A 26 -8.57 -3.74 66.00
C ALA A 26 -8.21 -4.24 64.58
N GLN A 27 -8.46 -5.51 64.30
CA GLN A 27 -8.38 -6.09 62.97
C GLN A 27 -9.37 -5.32 62.08
N ALA A 28 -8.82 -4.53 61.12
CA ALA A 28 -9.64 -3.95 60.09
C ALA A 28 -10.20 -5.08 59.20
N THR A 29 -11.49 -5.18 59.15
CA THR A 29 -12.21 -6.04 58.19
C THR A 29 -11.69 -5.67 56.80
N PRO A 30 -11.27 -6.66 55.94
CA PRO A 30 -10.89 -6.34 54.59
C PRO A 30 -12.04 -5.65 53.88
N ALA A 31 -11.74 -4.54 53.21
CA ALA A 31 -12.71 -3.86 52.35
C ALA A 31 -13.30 -4.88 51.37
N PRO A 32 -14.60 -4.85 51.09
CA PRO A 32 -15.18 -5.73 50.08
C PRO A 32 -14.40 -5.53 48.79
N ALA A 33 -14.08 -6.66 48.11
CA ALA A 33 -13.50 -6.61 46.78
C ALA A 33 -14.38 -5.68 45.92
N PRO A 34 -13.77 -4.81 45.08
CA PRO A 34 -14.57 -3.97 44.18
C PRO A 34 -15.49 -4.90 43.40
N ASP A 35 -16.80 -4.57 43.41
CA ASP A 35 -17.78 -5.26 42.57
C ASP A 35 -17.16 -5.46 41.20
N ALA A 36 -17.22 -6.72 40.66
CA ALA A 36 -16.79 -7.02 39.32
C ALA A 36 -17.47 -6.00 38.41
N ALA A 37 -16.69 -5.05 37.89
CA ALA A 37 -17.20 -4.03 37.00
C ALA A 37 -17.97 -4.77 35.91
N THR A 38 -19.26 -4.51 35.83
CA THR A 38 -20.13 -5.11 34.83
C THR A 38 -19.54 -4.75 33.49
N TYR A 39 -19.07 -5.79 32.74
CA TYR A 39 -18.58 -5.66 31.40
C TYR A 39 -19.62 -4.91 30.55
N ALA A 40 -19.29 -3.72 30.06
CA ALA A 40 -20.20 -2.84 29.33
C ALA A 40 -19.99 -2.92 27.80
N GLY A 41 -19.11 -3.81 27.35
CA GLY A 41 -18.77 -3.98 25.93
C GLY A 41 -19.73 -4.91 25.17
N PRO A 42 -19.53 -5.06 23.86
CA PRO A 42 -20.28 -6.03 23.05
C PRO A 42 -20.03 -7.47 23.50
N VAL A 43 -21.09 -8.24 23.75
CA VAL A 43 -21.00 -9.66 24.06
C VAL A 43 -20.58 -10.42 22.82
N ALA A 44 -19.58 -11.32 22.94
CA ALA A 44 -19.11 -12.16 21.86
C ALA A 44 -20.16 -13.20 21.43
N ARG A 45 -20.15 -13.61 20.19
CA ARG A 45 -21.07 -14.58 19.56
C ARG A 45 -20.30 -15.62 18.77
N GLU A 46 -20.94 -16.72 18.48
CA GLU A 46 -20.44 -17.69 17.51
C GLU A 46 -20.20 -16.99 16.15
N GLY A 47 -19.05 -17.26 15.51
CA GLY A 47 -18.61 -16.61 14.29
C GLY A 47 -17.84 -15.30 14.48
N ASP A 48 -17.81 -14.72 15.68
CA ASP A 48 -16.94 -13.59 15.99
C ASP A 48 -15.47 -14.03 16.07
N ILE A 49 -14.57 -13.07 15.84
CA ILE A 49 -13.13 -13.23 16.05
C ILE A 49 -12.70 -12.26 17.15
N VAL A 50 -11.98 -12.76 18.14
CA VAL A 50 -11.36 -11.94 19.20
C VAL A 50 -9.86 -12.08 19.09
N ILE A 51 -9.17 -10.99 18.82
CA ILE A 51 -7.70 -10.92 18.76
C ILE A 51 -7.23 -10.36 20.09
N LEU A 52 -6.34 -11.06 20.77
CA LEU A 52 -5.82 -10.67 22.09
C LEU A 52 -4.30 -10.62 22.09
N GLY A 53 -3.72 -9.60 22.73
CA GLY A 53 -2.28 -9.45 22.88
C GLY A 53 -1.62 -8.69 21.75
N GLY A 54 -0.31 -8.82 21.62
CA GLY A 54 0.49 -8.11 20.63
C GLY A 54 0.55 -6.60 20.82
N ARG A 55 1.12 -5.92 19.88
CA ARG A 55 1.17 -4.45 19.79
C ARG A 55 0.25 -4.00 18.67
N LEU A 56 -0.57 -2.98 18.91
CA LEU A 56 -1.47 -2.40 17.91
C LEU A 56 -0.98 -1.03 17.47
N TRP A 57 -0.77 -0.85 16.17
CA TRP A 57 -0.73 0.44 15.52
C TRP A 57 -2.05 0.68 14.78
N ASP A 58 -2.71 1.78 15.08
CA ASP A 58 -4.05 2.07 14.57
C ASP A 58 -4.09 2.61 13.11
N GLY A 59 -2.94 2.83 12.49
CA GLY A 59 -2.85 3.42 11.14
C GLY A 59 -2.76 4.95 11.14
N ILE A 60 -2.99 5.62 12.27
CA ILE A 60 -3.09 7.07 12.39
C ILE A 60 -2.01 7.63 13.29
N GLY A 61 -1.91 7.12 14.50
CA GLY A 61 -0.98 7.61 15.53
C GLY A 61 0.50 7.40 15.16
N PRO A 62 1.42 8.12 15.82
CA PRO A 62 2.85 7.96 15.58
C PRO A 62 3.45 6.73 16.25
N ARG A 63 2.69 6.02 17.10
CA ARG A 63 3.18 4.93 17.96
C ARG A 63 2.18 3.79 18.05
N SER A 64 2.69 2.58 18.25
CA SER A 64 1.89 1.42 18.63
C SER A 64 1.59 1.39 20.13
N ARG A 65 0.54 0.68 20.50
CA ARG A 65 0.10 0.45 21.88
C ARG A 65 0.22 -1.04 22.19
N PRO A 66 0.88 -1.44 23.29
CA PRO A 66 1.02 -2.85 23.65
C PRO A 66 -0.29 -3.43 24.17
N ASN A 67 -0.39 -4.75 24.11
CA ASN A 67 -1.43 -5.58 24.72
C ASN A 67 -2.85 -5.03 24.45
N ARG A 68 -3.32 -5.18 23.19
CA ARG A 68 -4.65 -4.76 22.77
C ARG A 68 -5.56 -5.93 22.45
N GLY A 69 -6.86 -5.69 22.61
CA GLY A 69 -7.90 -6.60 22.17
C GLY A 69 -8.72 -5.98 21.04
N ILE A 70 -9.14 -6.79 20.08
CA ILE A 70 -10.02 -6.40 18.98
C ILE A 70 -11.12 -7.45 18.85
N LEU A 71 -12.37 -7.03 18.91
CA LEU A 71 -13.54 -7.86 18.63
C LEU A 71 -14.05 -7.55 17.22
N VAL A 72 -14.13 -8.59 16.39
CA VAL A 72 -14.58 -8.51 14.99
C VAL A 72 -15.84 -9.34 14.81
N ARG A 73 -16.87 -8.76 14.21
CA ARG A 73 -18.12 -9.41 13.81
C ARG A 73 -18.47 -9.07 12.38
N ASP A 74 -18.82 -10.09 11.60
CA ASP A 74 -19.23 -9.95 10.18
C ASP A 74 -18.25 -9.08 9.37
N GLY A 75 -16.95 -9.23 9.64
CA GLY A 75 -15.89 -8.46 8.98
C GLY A 75 -15.75 -7.01 9.44
N THR A 76 -16.48 -6.59 10.49
CA THR A 76 -16.42 -5.24 11.05
C THR A 76 -15.81 -5.26 12.44
N ILE A 77 -14.95 -4.29 12.75
CA ILE A 77 -14.40 -4.09 14.09
C ILE A 77 -15.51 -3.53 14.97
N LEU A 78 -15.93 -4.26 16.00
CA LEU A 78 -16.91 -3.78 16.97
C LEU A 78 -16.26 -3.03 18.13
N GLN A 79 -15.11 -3.49 18.57
CA GLN A 79 -14.42 -2.93 19.73
C GLN A 79 -12.91 -3.04 19.57
N VAL A 80 -12.21 -2.01 20.04
CA VAL A 80 -10.77 -1.99 20.28
C VAL A 80 -10.55 -1.56 21.72
N GLY A 81 -9.86 -2.37 22.52
CA GLY A 81 -9.68 -2.10 23.95
C GLY A 81 -8.52 -2.85 24.56
N LEU A 82 -8.61 -3.11 25.86
CA LEU A 82 -7.68 -3.99 26.58
C LEU A 82 -8.22 -5.42 26.63
N PRO A 83 -7.37 -6.45 26.68
CA PRO A 83 -7.84 -7.84 26.74
C PRO A 83 -8.84 -8.15 27.87
N PRO A 84 -8.69 -7.63 29.10
CA PRO A 84 -9.69 -7.82 30.13
C PRO A 84 -11.08 -7.22 29.82
N ASP A 85 -11.13 -6.26 28.90
CA ASP A 85 -12.36 -5.61 28.47
C ASP A 85 -13.01 -6.33 27.27
N MET A 86 -12.55 -7.53 26.91
CA MET A 86 -13.08 -8.30 25.79
C MET A 86 -13.84 -9.53 26.29
N ASP A 87 -15.08 -9.67 25.82
CA ASP A 87 -15.76 -10.96 25.90
C ASP A 87 -15.21 -11.89 24.82
N THR A 88 -14.93 -13.13 25.19
CA THR A 88 -14.27 -14.11 24.30
C THR A 88 -15.12 -15.33 23.98
N ALA A 89 -16.12 -15.62 24.77
CA ALA A 89 -16.94 -16.81 24.58
C ALA A 89 -18.29 -16.47 23.90
N PRO A 90 -18.71 -17.16 22.83
CA PRO A 90 -18.09 -18.34 22.17
C PRO A 90 -17.29 -18.02 20.90
N ALA A 91 -16.64 -16.87 20.82
CA ALA A 91 -15.87 -16.44 19.64
C ALA A 91 -14.64 -17.30 19.35
N GLN A 92 -14.14 -17.23 18.13
CA GLN A 92 -12.79 -17.71 17.78
C GLN A 92 -11.76 -16.74 18.38
N VAL A 93 -10.90 -17.23 19.28
CA VAL A 93 -9.85 -16.42 19.90
C VAL A 93 -8.53 -16.63 19.16
N LEU A 94 -7.95 -15.51 18.69
CA LEU A 94 -6.59 -15.44 18.16
C LEU A 94 -5.68 -14.83 19.23
N GLN A 95 -4.98 -15.70 19.98
CA GLN A 95 -4.05 -15.26 21.02
C GLN A 95 -2.69 -14.98 20.42
N LEU A 96 -2.21 -13.74 20.55
CA LEU A 96 -0.94 -13.26 20.03
C LEU A 96 0.10 -13.15 21.16
N ASP A 97 1.36 -13.35 20.80
CA ASP A 97 2.50 -13.07 21.69
C ASP A 97 2.91 -11.59 21.63
N ASP A 98 3.86 -11.20 22.49
CA ASP A 98 4.32 -9.82 22.62
C ASP A 98 5.15 -9.33 21.40
N HIS A 99 5.61 -10.24 20.53
CA HIS A 99 6.34 -9.93 19.30
C HIS A 99 5.41 -9.65 18.11
N ALA A 100 4.15 -10.05 18.23
CA ALA A 100 3.17 -9.80 17.18
C ALA A 100 2.79 -8.32 17.12
N PHE A 101 2.68 -7.81 15.89
CA PHE A 101 2.30 -6.42 15.64
C PHE A 101 1.08 -6.38 14.73
N ILE A 102 0.00 -5.75 15.22
CA ILE A 102 -1.27 -5.61 14.53
C ILE A 102 -1.29 -4.24 13.84
N MET A 103 -1.67 -4.21 12.59
CA MET A 103 -1.82 -2.97 11.81
C MET A 103 -2.97 -3.10 10.80
N PRO A 104 -3.43 -1.99 10.19
CA PRO A 104 -4.32 -2.08 9.04
C PRO A 104 -3.68 -2.89 7.92
N GLY A 105 -4.49 -3.60 7.16
CA GLY A 105 -4.02 -4.25 5.93
C GLY A 105 -3.51 -3.23 4.92
N LEU A 106 -2.51 -3.62 4.14
CA LEU A 106 -1.85 -2.75 3.17
C LEU A 106 -2.75 -2.50 1.96
N PHE A 107 -2.60 -1.33 1.37
CA PHE A 107 -3.10 -0.96 0.05
C PHE A 107 -1.96 -0.95 -0.96
N ASP A 108 -2.27 -1.34 -2.20
CA ASP A 108 -1.45 -1.07 -3.37
C ASP A 108 -2.31 -0.31 -4.40
N LEU A 109 -2.06 0.99 -4.55
CA LEU A 109 -2.85 1.86 -5.42
C LEU A 109 -2.35 1.88 -6.87
N HIS A 110 -1.30 1.12 -7.16
CA HIS A 110 -0.82 0.92 -8.51
C HIS A 110 -0.53 -0.57 -8.74
N ALA A 111 -1.52 -1.38 -8.42
CA ALA A 111 -1.47 -2.81 -8.64
C ALA A 111 -1.71 -3.15 -10.11
N HIS A 112 -1.12 -4.24 -10.55
CA HIS A 112 -1.49 -4.87 -11.82
C HIS A 112 -1.88 -6.32 -11.58
N TYR A 113 -2.87 -6.76 -12.33
CA TYR A 113 -3.22 -8.17 -12.45
C TYR A 113 -2.78 -8.73 -13.81
N ALA A 114 -2.37 -7.83 -14.71
CA ALA A 114 -1.83 -8.19 -16.00
C ALA A 114 -0.35 -8.55 -15.88
N VAL A 115 0.00 -9.77 -16.25
CA VAL A 115 1.36 -10.32 -16.20
C VAL A 115 1.90 -10.50 -17.61
N ASP A 116 3.13 -10.08 -17.84
CA ASP A 116 3.91 -10.40 -19.02
C ASP A 116 5.06 -11.33 -18.64
N LEU A 117 4.95 -12.60 -19.00
CA LEU A 117 5.96 -13.60 -18.67
C LEU A 117 7.04 -13.76 -19.76
N PHE A 118 6.74 -13.37 -21.01
CA PHE A 118 7.55 -13.69 -22.17
C PHE A 118 7.99 -12.49 -22.99
N GLY A 119 7.55 -11.27 -22.63
CA GLY A 119 7.87 -10.05 -23.37
C GLY A 119 7.00 -9.81 -24.61
N ASP A 120 5.95 -10.63 -24.82
CA ASP A 120 5.08 -10.57 -26.00
C ASP A 120 3.75 -9.86 -25.75
N GLY A 121 3.48 -9.46 -24.50
CA GLY A 121 2.27 -8.79 -24.08
C GLY A 121 1.76 -9.26 -22.73
N ARG A 122 0.69 -8.61 -22.22
CA ARG A 122 0.14 -8.85 -20.90
C ARG A 122 -1.15 -9.63 -20.96
N VAL A 123 -1.32 -10.53 -20.00
CA VAL A 123 -2.54 -11.31 -19.76
C VAL A 123 -3.02 -11.05 -18.35
N ASP A 124 -4.31 -10.74 -18.18
CA ASP A 124 -4.91 -10.63 -16.85
C ASP A 124 -4.91 -11.98 -16.14
N GLU A 125 -4.36 -12.01 -14.93
CA GLU A 125 -4.20 -13.21 -14.12
C GLU A 125 -4.88 -13.03 -12.75
N TYR A 126 -6.05 -13.62 -12.58
CA TYR A 126 -6.88 -13.54 -11.37
C TYR A 126 -6.95 -14.87 -10.59
N ARG A 127 -6.05 -15.82 -10.81
CA ARG A 127 -6.01 -17.10 -10.07
C ARG A 127 -4.95 -17.11 -8.98
N VAL A 128 -3.76 -16.60 -9.29
CA VAL A 128 -2.59 -16.62 -8.40
C VAL A 128 -2.32 -15.24 -7.81
N ASN A 129 -2.32 -14.18 -8.63
CA ASN A 129 -2.03 -12.82 -8.17
C ASN A 129 -2.88 -12.35 -6.99
N PRO A 130 -4.21 -12.56 -6.96
CA PRO A 130 -5.02 -12.16 -5.81
C PRO A 130 -4.56 -12.82 -4.52
N VAL A 131 -4.21 -14.11 -4.60
CA VAL A 131 -3.74 -14.89 -3.44
C VAL A 131 -2.40 -14.37 -2.94
N LEU A 132 -1.48 -14.02 -3.86
CA LEU A 132 -0.18 -13.46 -3.52
C LEU A 132 -0.31 -12.08 -2.86
N PHE A 133 -1.19 -11.20 -3.36
CA PHE A 133 -1.49 -9.93 -2.69
C PHE A 133 -1.93 -10.16 -1.26
N LEU A 134 -2.94 -11.01 -1.07
CA LEU A 134 -3.49 -11.27 0.26
C LEU A 134 -2.48 -11.93 1.19
N ALA A 135 -1.69 -12.90 0.71
CA ALA A 135 -0.67 -13.58 1.49
C ALA A 135 0.44 -12.64 1.99
N ASN A 136 0.70 -11.56 1.27
CA ASN A 136 1.61 -10.49 1.67
C ASN A 136 0.92 -9.37 2.49
N GLY A 137 -0.33 -9.57 2.94
CA GLY A 137 -1.03 -8.59 3.76
C GLY A 137 -1.58 -7.38 2.99
N VAL A 138 -1.54 -7.40 1.66
CA VAL A 138 -2.21 -6.41 0.82
C VAL A 138 -3.69 -6.78 0.75
N THR A 139 -4.51 -6.08 1.52
CA THR A 139 -5.94 -6.36 1.65
C THR A 139 -6.80 -5.53 0.70
N SER A 140 -6.20 -4.51 0.07
CA SER A 140 -6.88 -3.62 -0.88
C SER A 140 -5.97 -3.27 -2.05
N THR A 141 -6.48 -3.35 -3.28
CA THR A 141 -5.74 -3.01 -4.48
C THR A 141 -6.58 -2.13 -5.41
N PHE A 142 -5.91 -1.18 -6.07
CA PHE A 142 -6.47 -0.47 -7.20
C PHE A 142 -5.69 -0.90 -8.46
N PRO A 143 -6.32 -1.61 -9.42
CA PRO A 143 -5.71 -1.92 -10.70
C PRO A 143 -5.49 -0.62 -11.48
N ALA A 144 -4.22 -0.29 -11.76
CA ALA A 144 -3.88 0.95 -12.47
C ALA A 144 -4.06 0.81 -13.98
N GLY A 145 -5.30 0.54 -14.39
CA GLY A 145 -5.73 0.23 -15.75
C GLY A 145 -5.93 -1.28 -15.98
N GLU A 146 -7.14 -1.67 -16.32
CA GLU A 146 -7.47 -3.05 -16.64
C GLU A 146 -7.22 -3.31 -18.12
N VAL A 147 -6.52 -4.39 -18.44
CA VAL A 147 -6.21 -4.79 -19.82
C VAL A 147 -7.46 -5.34 -20.49
N ASP A 148 -8.15 -6.25 -19.83
CA ASP A 148 -9.48 -6.73 -20.19
C ASP A 148 -10.47 -6.49 -19.03
N PRO A 149 -11.25 -5.39 -19.07
CA PRO A 149 -12.20 -5.07 -18.00
C PRO A 149 -13.28 -6.13 -17.77
N THR A 150 -13.56 -6.98 -18.78
CA THR A 150 -14.54 -8.08 -18.66
C THR A 150 -13.96 -9.22 -17.82
N GLU A 151 -12.74 -9.63 -18.09
CA GLU A 151 -12.05 -10.65 -17.29
C GLU A 151 -11.72 -10.12 -15.89
N ALA A 152 -11.31 -8.86 -15.77
CA ALA A 152 -11.11 -8.20 -14.50
C ALA A 152 -12.37 -8.21 -13.62
N ARG A 153 -13.54 -7.93 -14.19
CA ARG A 153 -14.81 -8.02 -13.48
C ARG A 153 -15.11 -9.44 -12.98
N LYS A 154 -14.94 -10.45 -13.83
CA LYS A 154 -15.13 -11.87 -13.42
C LYS A 154 -14.17 -12.24 -12.27
N GLY A 155 -12.89 -11.82 -12.37
CA GLY A 155 -11.91 -12.03 -11.31
C GLY A 155 -12.34 -11.40 -9.99
N ARG A 156 -12.81 -10.15 -10.02
CA ARG A 156 -13.33 -9.45 -8.83
C ARG A 156 -14.55 -10.14 -8.22
N GLU A 157 -15.49 -10.59 -9.04
CA GLU A 157 -16.68 -11.31 -8.59
C GLU A 157 -16.31 -12.61 -7.85
N ARG A 158 -15.34 -13.36 -8.37
CA ARG A 158 -14.82 -14.58 -7.72
C ARG A 158 -14.10 -14.29 -6.40
N ILE A 159 -13.39 -13.19 -6.31
CA ILE A 159 -12.74 -12.77 -5.06
C ILE A 159 -13.82 -12.30 -4.04
N ALA A 160 -14.78 -11.51 -4.49
CA ALA A 160 -15.85 -11.00 -3.65
C ALA A 160 -16.77 -12.10 -3.09
N SER A 161 -17.04 -13.15 -3.88
CA SER A 161 -17.79 -14.34 -3.42
C SER A 161 -16.99 -15.25 -2.47
N GLY A 162 -15.68 -15.04 -2.34
CA GLY A 162 -14.78 -15.89 -1.54
C GLY A 162 -14.35 -17.18 -2.25
N GLU A 163 -14.64 -17.34 -3.53
CA GLU A 163 -14.16 -18.47 -4.36
C GLU A 163 -12.64 -18.45 -4.47
N ILE A 164 -12.05 -17.24 -4.61
CA ILE A 164 -10.62 -17.03 -4.63
C ILE A 164 -10.24 -16.14 -3.44
N PRO A 165 -9.30 -16.54 -2.58
CA PRO A 165 -8.72 -15.64 -1.61
C PRO A 165 -8.05 -14.45 -2.31
N GLY A 166 -8.33 -13.23 -1.86
CA GLY A 166 -7.73 -12.05 -2.48
C GLY A 166 -8.13 -10.75 -1.78
N PRO A 167 -7.55 -9.62 -2.19
CA PRO A 167 -7.82 -8.30 -1.63
C PRO A 167 -9.22 -7.79 -2.04
N ARG A 168 -9.63 -6.64 -1.50
CA ARG A 168 -10.66 -5.81 -2.11
C ARG A 168 -10.08 -5.19 -3.38
N VAL A 169 -10.60 -5.53 -4.52
CA VAL A 169 -10.15 -5.01 -5.79
C VAL A 169 -11.06 -3.85 -6.21
N PHE A 170 -10.54 -2.62 -6.12
CA PHE A 170 -11.18 -1.44 -6.67
C PHE A 170 -10.95 -1.42 -8.18
N THR A 171 -11.99 -1.12 -8.95
CA THR A 171 -11.87 -1.17 -10.42
C THR A 171 -11.50 0.19 -11.01
N SER A 172 -10.61 0.20 -12.00
CA SER A 172 -10.31 1.38 -12.81
C SER A 172 -11.10 1.43 -14.13
N GLY A 173 -11.76 0.33 -14.50
CA GLY A 173 -12.15 0.15 -15.88
C GLY A 173 -10.94 0.14 -16.83
N PRO A 174 -11.14 0.33 -18.14
CA PRO A 174 -10.06 0.36 -19.11
C PRO A 174 -9.17 1.59 -18.96
N TYR A 175 -7.99 1.54 -19.56
CA TYR A 175 -7.18 2.74 -19.74
C TYR A 175 -7.89 3.78 -20.60
N PHE A 176 -7.78 5.05 -20.21
CA PHE A 176 -8.10 6.20 -21.04
C PHE A 176 -6.81 6.77 -21.63
N GLY A 177 -6.59 6.52 -22.93
CA GLY A 177 -5.40 6.94 -23.66
C GLY A 177 -4.73 5.81 -24.42
N THR A 178 -3.54 6.09 -24.96
CA THR A 178 -2.81 5.18 -25.88
C THR A 178 -2.34 3.87 -25.27
N ALA A 179 -2.36 3.74 -23.97
CA ALA A 179 -2.11 2.47 -23.30
C ALA A 179 -3.20 1.41 -23.52
N ARG A 180 -4.40 1.86 -23.94
CA ARG A 180 -5.50 0.96 -24.28
C ARG A 180 -5.34 0.45 -25.72
N TYR A 181 -5.40 -0.86 -25.89
CA TYR A 181 -5.44 -1.44 -27.24
C TYR A 181 -6.63 -0.89 -28.05
N GLY A 182 -6.37 -0.46 -29.26
CA GLY A 182 -7.38 0.08 -30.16
C GLY A 182 -7.78 1.54 -29.87
N TRP A 183 -7.20 2.19 -28.87
CA TRP A 183 -7.40 3.63 -28.67
C TRP A 183 -6.88 4.43 -29.86
N LYS A 184 -7.74 5.24 -30.42
CA LYS A 184 -7.42 6.13 -31.55
C LYS A 184 -7.57 7.57 -31.09
N PRO A 185 -6.47 8.28 -30.76
CA PRO A 185 -6.56 9.63 -30.19
C PRO A 185 -7.41 10.60 -30.99
N ASP A 186 -7.36 10.54 -32.33
CA ASP A 186 -8.10 11.43 -33.22
C ASP A 186 -9.61 11.07 -33.31
N ALA A 187 -10.00 9.85 -32.98
CA ALA A 187 -11.39 9.41 -32.99
C ALA A 187 -12.08 9.56 -31.61
N MET A 188 -11.29 9.67 -30.53
CA MET A 188 -11.79 9.84 -29.17
C MET A 188 -12.01 11.31 -28.87
N THR A 189 -13.19 11.81 -29.21
CA THR A 189 -13.60 13.17 -28.86
C THR A 189 -13.89 13.31 -27.37
N PRO A 190 -13.87 14.54 -26.80
CA PRO A 190 -14.31 14.78 -25.42
C PRO A 190 -15.69 14.19 -25.09
N ASP A 191 -16.65 14.28 -26.02
CA ASP A 191 -17.98 13.69 -25.83
C ASP A 191 -17.96 12.15 -25.82
N SER A 192 -17.06 11.53 -26.59
CA SER A 192 -16.87 10.08 -26.55
C SER A 192 -16.28 9.63 -25.22
N VAL A 193 -15.32 10.39 -24.69
CA VAL A 193 -14.72 10.14 -23.37
C VAL A 193 -15.78 10.21 -22.27
N LYS A 194 -16.63 11.25 -22.26
CA LYS A 194 -17.71 11.39 -21.29
C LYS A 194 -18.68 10.20 -21.32
N LYS A 195 -19.13 9.78 -22.49
CA LYS A 195 -20.00 8.60 -22.62
C LYS A 195 -19.36 7.32 -22.11
N GLU A 196 -18.05 7.15 -22.29
CA GLU A 196 -17.34 6.01 -21.73
C GLU A 196 -17.26 6.08 -20.21
N VAL A 197 -17.03 7.25 -19.62
CA VAL A 197 -17.06 7.46 -18.17
C VAL A 197 -18.43 7.11 -17.60
N GLU A 198 -19.52 7.64 -18.18
CA GLU A 198 -20.91 7.30 -17.81
C GLU A 198 -21.15 5.79 -17.84
N HIS A 199 -20.71 5.13 -18.93
CA HIS A 199 -20.85 3.68 -19.11
C HIS A 199 -20.16 2.89 -18.01
N TRP A 200 -18.91 3.21 -17.69
CA TRP A 200 -18.13 2.49 -16.68
C TRP A 200 -18.56 2.86 -15.26
N ALA A 201 -18.93 4.12 -15.00
CA ALA A 201 -19.49 4.54 -13.72
C ALA A 201 -20.79 3.79 -13.38
N ALA A 202 -21.65 3.54 -14.39
CA ALA A 202 -22.85 2.72 -14.25
C ALA A 202 -22.54 1.25 -13.91
N GLN A 203 -21.33 0.77 -14.23
CA GLN A 203 -20.85 -0.56 -13.87
C GLN A 203 -20.06 -0.59 -12.53
N GLY A 204 -20.05 0.53 -11.80
CA GLY A 204 -19.46 0.63 -10.48
C GLY A 204 -18.01 1.12 -10.44
N VAL A 205 -17.43 1.54 -11.56
CA VAL A 205 -16.12 2.21 -11.56
C VAL A 205 -16.24 3.56 -10.84
N ARG A 206 -15.34 3.81 -9.89
CA ARG A 206 -15.28 5.06 -9.11
C ARG A 206 -13.91 5.73 -9.15
N GLN A 207 -12.93 5.09 -9.76
CA GLN A 207 -11.62 5.66 -10.04
C GLN A 207 -11.25 5.31 -11.48
N PHE A 208 -10.85 6.30 -12.28
CA PHE A 208 -10.48 6.12 -13.67
C PHE A 208 -8.98 6.28 -13.88
N LYS A 209 -8.42 5.53 -14.84
CA LYS A 209 -6.98 5.54 -15.14
C LYS A 209 -6.70 6.16 -16.50
N ALA A 210 -5.91 7.25 -16.50
CA ALA A 210 -5.39 7.88 -17.70
C ALA A 210 -3.93 7.45 -17.97
N LYS A 211 -3.58 7.18 -19.24
CA LYS A 211 -2.19 6.98 -19.69
C LYS A 211 -2.06 7.28 -21.18
N GLY A 212 -1.18 8.24 -21.54
CA GLY A 212 -0.99 8.66 -22.93
C GLY A 212 -2.24 9.33 -23.50
N ILE A 213 -2.85 10.21 -22.74
CA ILE A 213 -4.08 10.95 -23.06
C ILE A 213 -3.75 12.38 -23.49
N ARG A 214 -4.60 12.99 -24.33
CA ARG A 214 -4.48 14.39 -24.71
C ARG A 214 -5.14 15.33 -23.70
N PRO A 215 -4.74 16.61 -23.63
CA PRO A 215 -5.28 17.57 -22.67
C PRO A 215 -6.81 17.70 -22.69
N GLU A 216 -7.42 17.84 -23.86
CA GLU A 216 -8.88 17.97 -24.01
C GLU A 216 -9.65 16.72 -23.60
N GLN A 217 -9.05 15.53 -23.82
CA GLN A 217 -9.61 14.25 -23.42
C GLN A 217 -9.49 14.06 -21.91
N LEU A 218 -8.35 14.45 -21.30
CA LEU A 218 -8.16 14.38 -19.86
C LEU A 218 -9.12 15.32 -19.13
N GLN A 219 -9.28 16.55 -19.62
CA GLN A 219 -10.25 17.49 -19.04
C GLN A 219 -11.68 16.95 -19.08
N ALA A 220 -12.06 16.30 -20.19
CA ALA A 220 -13.37 15.67 -20.31
C ALA A 220 -13.51 14.47 -19.33
N LEU A 221 -12.47 13.66 -19.20
CA LEU A 221 -12.42 12.53 -18.26
C LEU A 221 -12.59 13.01 -16.82
N ILE A 222 -11.81 13.99 -16.38
CA ILE A 222 -11.88 14.54 -15.01
C ILE A 222 -13.26 15.14 -14.74
N THR A 223 -13.73 15.99 -15.64
CA THR A 223 -15.03 16.67 -15.47
C THR A 223 -16.17 15.69 -15.34
N GLU A 224 -16.21 14.64 -16.19
CA GLU A 224 -17.27 13.67 -16.16
C GLU A 224 -17.13 12.71 -14.96
N ALA A 225 -15.91 12.27 -14.63
CA ALA A 225 -15.67 11.43 -13.46
C ALA A 225 -16.16 12.11 -12.18
N HIS A 226 -15.83 13.38 -11.98
CA HIS A 226 -16.29 14.15 -10.81
C HIS A 226 -17.81 14.30 -10.77
N SER A 227 -18.48 14.44 -11.93
CA SER A 227 -19.94 14.47 -11.99
C SER A 227 -20.60 13.17 -11.54
N GLN A 228 -19.85 12.06 -11.56
CA GLN A 228 -20.26 10.70 -11.16
C GLN A 228 -19.73 10.29 -9.77
N ASP A 229 -19.28 11.24 -8.94
CA ASP A 229 -18.62 10.98 -7.65
C ASP A 229 -17.44 10.00 -7.79
N ALA A 230 -16.68 10.12 -8.87
CA ALA A 230 -15.52 9.29 -9.16
C ALA A 230 -14.25 10.15 -9.28
N THR A 231 -13.07 9.52 -9.08
CA THR A 231 -11.77 10.17 -9.15
C THR A 231 -10.99 9.75 -10.39
N VAL A 232 -9.92 10.48 -10.72
CA VAL A 232 -9.05 10.19 -11.86
C VAL A 232 -7.60 10.11 -11.38
N THR A 233 -6.89 9.06 -11.81
CA THR A 233 -5.45 8.93 -11.64
C THR A 233 -4.75 8.87 -13.00
N GLY A 234 -3.48 9.28 -13.06
CA GLY A 234 -2.77 9.34 -14.33
C GLY A 234 -1.30 8.95 -14.26
N HIS A 235 -0.90 8.02 -15.18
CA HIS A 235 0.47 7.90 -15.62
C HIS A 235 0.71 8.99 -16.67
N LEU A 236 1.19 10.12 -16.21
CA LEU A 236 1.44 11.30 -17.03
C LEU A 236 2.95 11.53 -17.15
N GLY A 237 3.36 12.25 -18.18
CA GLY A 237 4.77 12.47 -18.45
C GLY A 237 5.11 13.95 -18.48
N SER A 238 5.87 14.38 -19.48
CA SER A 238 6.30 15.77 -19.65
C SER A 238 5.37 16.61 -20.53
N GLY A 239 4.32 16.03 -21.10
CA GLY A 239 3.58 16.66 -22.21
C GLY A 239 4.13 16.32 -23.60
N PHE A 240 5.24 15.60 -23.66
CA PHE A 240 5.87 15.17 -24.90
C PHE A 240 4.89 14.45 -25.84
N ARG A 241 4.97 14.75 -27.14
CA ARG A 241 4.06 14.22 -28.17
C ARG A 241 2.58 14.56 -27.94
N GLY A 242 2.29 15.67 -27.27
CA GLY A 242 0.93 16.15 -27.04
C GLY A 242 0.19 15.38 -25.94
N THR A 243 0.91 14.72 -25.05
CA THR A 243 0.39 14.17 -23.79
C THR A 243 0.25 15.28 -22.73
N VAL A 244 0.00 14.94 -21.48
CA VAL A 244 -0.23 15.93 -20.42
C VAL A 244 0.90 15.90 -19.41
N ASN A 245 1.42 17.08 -19.03
CA ASN A 245 2.29 17.24 -17.88
C ASN A 245 1.47 17.15 -16.58
N PRO A 246 1.94 16.47 -15.52
CA PRO A 246 1.28 16.45 -14.22
C PRO A 246 0.85 17.82 -13.70
N ARG A 247 1.69 18.86 -13.83
CA ARG A 247 1.33 20.25 -13.52
C ARG A 247 0.00 20.66 -14.13
N ASP A 248 -0.16 20.42 -15.42
CA ASP A 248 -1.37 20.83 -16.14
C ASP A 248 -2.57 19.98 -15.74
N ALA A 249 -2.35 18.70 -15.46
CA ALA A 249 -3.40 17.80 -14.96
C ALA A 249 -3.89 18.20 -13.57
N ILE A 250 -3.00 18.63 -12.67
CA ILE A 250 -3.36 19.15 -11.34
C ILE A 250 -4.26 20.37 -11.49
N LEU A 251 -3.89 21.30 -12.37
CA LEU A 251 -4.70 22.48 -12.69
C LEU A 251 -6.06 22.14 -13.33
N MET A 252 -6.17 20.99 -14.00
CA MET A 252 -7.43 20.44 -14.50
C MET A 252 -8.28 19.77 -13.40
N GLY A 253 -7.69 19.51 -12.22
CA GLY A 253 -8.36 18.89 -11.08
C GLY A 253 -8.18 17.38 -10.96
N ILE A 254 -7.09 16.80 -11.46
CA ILE A 254 -6.82 15.38 -11.30
C ILE A 254 -6.59 15.03 -9.82
N ASP A 255 -7.07 13.88 -9.37
CA ASP A 255 -7.06 13.52 -7.97
C ASP A 255 -5.76 12.83 -7.53
N ARG A 256 -5.08 12.12 -8.44
CA ARG A 256 -3.84 11.41 -8.14
C ARG A 256 -2.92 11.34 -9.36
N ILE A 257 -1.64 11.55 -9.13
CA ILE A 257 -0.57 11.44 -10.12
C ILE A 257 0.33 10.26 -9.77
N GLU A 258 0.77 9.56 -10.78
CA GLU A 258 1.65 8.40 -10.66
C GLU A 258 3.02 8.70 -11.27
N HIS A 259 4.06 8.08 -10.73
CA HIS A 259 5.43 8.06 -11.21
C HIS A 259 6.20 9.38 -11.12
N PHE A 260 5.69 10.47 -11.71
CA PHE A 260 6.44 11.71 -11.91
C PHE A 260 5.70 12.89 -11.29
N LEU A 261 6.44 13.79 -10.63
CA LEU A 261 5.85 15.02 -10.10
C LEU A 261 5.42 15.97 -11.24
N GLY A 262 6.15 16.00 -12.34
CA GLY A 262 5.88 16.93 -13.43
C GLY A 262 6.48 18.29 -13.18
N GLY A 263 5.99 19.31 -13.90
CA GLY A 263 6.42 20.67 -13.74
C GLY A 263 7.36 21.18 -14.84
N ASP A 264 7.98 22.32 -14.56
CA ASP A 264 8.84 23.01 -15.52
C ASP A 264 10.17 22.27 -15.75
N GLU A 265 10.58 21.40 -14.83
CA GLU A 265 11.76 20.52 -14.95
C GLU A 265 11.55 19.35 -15.90
N LEU A 266 10.31 19.10 -16.32
CA LEU A 266 9.96 18.12 -17.34
C LEU A 266 9.43 18.82 -18.59
N PRO A 267 10.27 19.43 -19.43
CA PRO A 267 9.82 20.16 -20.63
C PRO A 267 9.17 19.22 -21.64
N ASP A 268 8.14 19.72 -22.35
CA ASP A 268 7.36 18.97 -23.33
C ASP A 268 8.14 18.58 -24.60
N SER A 269 9.33 19.17 -24.78
CA SER A 269 10.22 18.85 -25.91
C SER A 269 10.85 17.46 -25.84
N VAL A 270 10.90 16.86 -24.65
CA VAL A 270 11.50 15.53 -24.39
C VAL A 270 10.63 14.70 -23.45
N SER A 271 10.82 13.37 -23.47
CA SER A 271 10.07 12.50 -22.57
C SER A 271 10.46 12.72 -21.09
N ALA A 272 9.55 12.44 -20.16
CA ALA A 272 9.84 12.49 -18.72
C ALA A 272 11.04 11.63 -18.33
N TYR A 273 11.22 10.46 -18.96
CA TYR A 273 12.38 9.60 -18.71
C TYR A 273 13.70 10.30 -19.06
N ALA A 274 13.74 10.98 -20.21
CA ALA A 274 14.96 11.71 -20.64
C ALA A 274 15.21 12.94 -19.75
N SER A 275 14.18 13.62 -19.28
CA SER A 275 14.34 14.74 -18.35
C SER A 275 14.84 14.27 -16.98
N LEU A 276 14.21 13.25 -16.40
CA LEU A 276 14.57 12.74 -15.06
C LEU A 276 15.95 12.10 -15.02
N GLU A 277 16.39 11.46 -16.08
CA GLU A 277 17.73 10.87 -16.15
C GLU A 277 18.83 11.88 -15.82
N TYR A 278 18.64 13.13 -16.23
CA TYR A 278 19.63 14.20 -16.06
C TYR A 278 19.20 15.30 -15.07
N LEU A 279 18.11 15.07 -14.33
CA LEU A 279 17.61 16.03 -13.35
C LEU A 279 18.64 16.25 -12.23
N ASN A 280 19.17 17.47 -12.14
CA ASN A 280 20.17 17.84 -11.15
C ASN A 280 19.54 18.59 -9.98
N LEU A 281 19.14 17.86 -8.93
CA LEU A 281 18.56 18.43 -7.71
C LEU A 281 19.58 19.17 -6.82
N ASP A 282 20.88 19.19 -7.18
CA ASP A 282 21.88 19.99 -6.50
C ASP A 282 21.98 21.42 -7.11
N ASP A 283 21.40 21.63 -8.29
CA ASP A 283 21.18 22.97 -8.85
C ASP A 283 20.00 23.66 -8.13
N PRO A 284 20.21 24.85 -7.54
CA PRO A 284 19.16 25.55 -6.81
C PRO A 284 17.93 25.91 -7.64
N THR A 285 18.11 26.17 -8.94
CA THR A 285 17.00 26.52 -9.85
C THR A 285 16.11 25.31 -10.09
N THR A 286 16.70 24.16 -10.44
CA THR A 286 15.99 22.90 -10.63
C THR A 286 15.28 22.47 -9.34
N ARG A 287 15.97 22.60 -8.21
CA ARG A 287 15.38 22.28 -6.90
C ARG A 287 14.14 23.14 -6.62
N ALA A 288 14.23 24.45 -6.85
CA ALA A 288 13.11 25.38 -6.66
C ALA A 288 11.92 25.08 -7.59
N GLN A 289 12.17 24.61 -8.81
CA GLN A 289 11.11 24.15 -9.73
C GLN A 289 10.37 22.93 -9.17
N VAL A 290 11.10 21.94 -8.66
CA VAL A 290 10.51 20.75 -8.01
C VAL A 290 9.73 21.14 -6.75
N GLU A 291 10.26 22.02 -5.90
CA GLU A 291 9.58 22.54 -4.71
C GLU A 291 8.27 23.27 -5.10
N LYS A 292 8.29 24.09 -6.15
CA LYS A 292 7.08 24.73 -6.68
C LYS A 292 6.03 23.71 -7.12
N GLU A 293 6.44 22.64 -7.78
CA GLU A 293 5.53 21.59 -8.21
C GLU A 293 4.94 20.84 -7.01
N ILE A 294 5.75 20.50 -6.01
CA ILE A 294 5.27 19.87 -4.76
C ILE A 294 4.20 20.75 -4.10
N HIS A 295 4.43 22.07 -4.02
CA HIS A 295 3.45 22.98 -3.45
C HIS A 295 2.12 22.97 -4.23
N LEU A 296 2.16 22.77 -5.56
CA LEU A 296 0.95 22.64 -6.38
C LEU A 296 0.16 21.38 -5.99
N PHE A 297 0.81 20.23 -5.78
CA PHE A 297 0.15 19.03 -5.25
C PHE A 297 -0.52 19.29 -3.90
N VAL A 298 0.17 19.99 -3.00
CA VAL A 298 -0.34 20.29 -1.66
C VAL A 298 -1.54 21.24 -1.73
N GLU A 299 -1.44 22.30 -2.51
CA GLU A 299 -2.51 23.31 -2.69
C GLU A 299 -3.79 22.68 -3.26
N HIS A 300 -3.65 21.78 -4.24
CA HIS A 300 -4.76 21.12 -4.91
C HIS A 300 -5.19 19.79 -4.28
N HIS A 301 -4.54 19.37 -3.18
CA HIS A 301 -4.79 18.07 -2.52
C HIS A 301 -4.68 16.86 -3.46
N THR A 302 -3.76 16.92 -4.42
CA THR A 302 -3.51 15.83 -5.36
C THR A 302 -2.61 14.78 -4.73
N TYR A 303 -3.03 13.52 -4.71
CA TYR A 303 -2.22 12.42 -4.19
C TYR A 303 -1.09 12.05 -5.15
N PHE A 304 -0.02 11.49 -4.59
CA PHE A 304 1.16 11.08 -5.36
C PHE A 304 1.58 9.64 -5.06
N ASP A 305 1.79 8.90 -6.13
CA ASP A 305 2.20 7.50 -6.16
C ASP A 305 3.57 7.38 -6.80
N ALA A 306 4.63 7.26 -6.00
CA ALA A 306 5.99 7.34 -6.53
C ALA A 306 6.40 6.11 -7.36
N THR A 307 5.90 4.91 -7.04
CA THR A 307 6.26 3.65 -7.70
C THR A 307 7.76 3.46 -7.90
N LEU A 308 8.53 3.64 -6.81
CA LEU A 308 10.00 3.58 -6.84
C LEU A 308 10.50 2.23 -7.37
N THR A 309 9.85 1.15 -6.93
CA THR A 309 10.26 -0.22 -7.24
C THR A 309 10.15 -0.56 -8.72
N ALA A 310 9.22 0.03 -9.47
CA ALA A 310 9.12 -0.15 -10.91
C ALA A 310 10.42 0.27 -11.63
N TYR A 311 11.02 1.38 -11.19
CA TYR A 311 12.26 1.90 -11.77
C TYR A 311 13.50 1.17 -11.25
N GLY A 312 13.55 0.88 -9.94
CA GLY A 312 14.63 0.09 -9.37
C GLY A 312 14.71 -1.33 -9.94
N TYR A 313 13.57 -1.90 -10.34
CA TYR A 313 13.50 -3.23 -10.96
C TYR A 313 14.24 -3.29 -12.30
N TYR A 314 14.11 -2.27 -13.13
CA TYR A 314 14.83 -2.17 -14.40
C TYR A 314 16.24 -1.61 -14.25
N GLY A 315 16.50 -0.86 -13.18
CA GLY A 315 17.81 -0.32 -12.85
C GLY A 315 18.76 -1.37 -12.27
N ASP A 316 19.58 -0.93 -11.34
CA ASP A 316 20.64 -1.73 -10.70
C ASP A 316 20.14 -2.73 -9.66
N ARG A 317 18.83 -2.72 -9.37
CA ARG A 317 18.18 -3.60 -8.38
C ARG A 317 18.86 -3.55 -7.02
N GLU A 318 18.92 -2.36 -6.43
CA GLU A 318 19.52 -2.12 -5.11
C GLU A 318 19.30 -3.33 -4.17
N PRO A 319 20.36 -4.05 -3.73
CA PRO A 319 20.20 -5.34 -3.04
C PRO A 319 19.39 -5.28 -1.75
N ALA A 320 19.38 -4.12 -1.07
CA ALA A 320 18.59 -3.94 0.13
C ALA A 320 17.08 -4.06 -0.14
N VAL A 321 16.62 -3.65 -1.33
CA VAL A 321 15.21 -3.65 -1.74
C VAL A 321 14.85 -4.92 -2.50
N PHE A 322 15.70 -5.32 -3.47
CA PHE A 322 15.34 -6.32 -4.48
C PHE A 322 15.84 -7.75 -4.20
N LYS A 323 16.55 -7.98 -3.08
CA LYS A 323 16.87 -9.35 -2.70
C LYS A 323 15.58 -10.17 -2.49
N TYR A 324 15.64 -11.45 -2.86
CA TYR A 324 14.58 -12.37 -2.51
C TYR A 324 14.61 -12.67 -1.01
N TRP A 325 13.45 -12.78 -0.39
CA TRP A 325 13.27 -13.30 0.98
C TRP A 325 12.31 -14.48 1.03
N ALA A 326 11.77 -14.88 -0.13
CA ALA A 326 10.96 -16.06 -0.36
C ALA A 326 11.28 -16.65 -1.73
N ASP A 327 10.85 -17.88 -2.01
CA ASP A 327 10.97 -18.48 -3.34
C ASP A 327 9.85 -17.96 -4.25
N GLU A 328 9.97 -16.70 -4.69
CA GLU A 328 8.99 -16.05 -5.55
C GLU A 328 8.85 -16.75 -6.92
N MET A 329 9.96 -17.29 -7.46
CA MET A 329 9.95 -18.05 -8.70
C MET A 329 9.24 -19.41 -8.55
N GLY A 330 9.07 -19.90 -7.33
CA GLY A 330 8.34 -21.13 -7.02
C GLY A 330 6.83 -21.05 -7.31
N PHE A 331 6.28 -19.88 -7.54
CA PHE A 331 4.88 -19.71 -7.96
C PHE A 331 4.66 -20.02 -9.43
N LEU A 332 5.71 -19.91 -10.28
CA LEU A 332 5.65 -20.25 -11.69
C LEU A 332 5.45 -21.75 -11.88
N THR A 333 4.69 -22.12 -12.93
CA THR A 333 4.72 -23.51 -13.41
C THR A 333 6.13 -23.90 -13.82
N PRO A 334 6.49 -25.19 -13.80
CA PRO A 334 7.84 -25.61 -14.23
C PRO A 334 8.23 -25.10 -15.61
N TYR A 335 7.29 -25.11 -16.56
CA TYR A 335 7.53 -24.59 -17.90
C TYR A 335 7.76 -23.07 -17.90
N ALA A 336 6.86 -22.31 -17.28
CA ALA A 336 7.00 -20.86 -17.22
C ALA A 336 8.29 -20.43 -16.50
N ARG A 337 8.65 -21.15 -15.42
CA ARG A 337 9.92 -20.93 -14.70
C ARG A 337 11.12 -21.13 -15.60
N GLN A 338 11.18 -22.23 -16.35
CA GLN A 338 12.26 -22.49 -17.30
C GLN A 338 12.39 -21.37 -18.34
N VAL A 339 11.27 -20.90 -18.88
CA VAL A 339 11.27 -19.82 -19.88
C VAL A 339 11.75 -18.51 -19.27
N VAL A 340 11.21 -18.10 -18.12
CA VAL A 340 11.64 -16.86 -17.43
C VAL A 340 13.12 -16.93 -17.08
N GLU A 341 13.61 -18.05 -16.50
CA GLU A 341 15.01 -18.24 -16.14
C GLU A 341 15.95 -18.19 -17.34
N SER A 342 15.51 -18.60 -18.54
CA SER A 342 16.31 -18.54 -19.76
C SER A 342 16.64 -17.10 -20.21
N HIS A 343 15.89 -16.12 -19.72
CA HIS A 343 16.09 -14.69 -20.00
C HIS A 343 16.85 -13.95 -18.90
N LEU A 344 17.27 -14.64 -17.84
CA LEU A 344 17.99 -14.06 -16.71
C LEU A 344 19.52 -14.26 -16.86
N PRO A 345 20.34 -13.36 -16.28
CA PRO A 345 19.95 -12.11 -15.64
C PRO A 345 19.56 -11.04 -16.67
N ARG A 346 18.57 -10.21 -16.33
CA ARG A 346 18.24 -9.05 -17.16
C ARG A 346 19.38 -8.04 -17.15
N PRO A 347 19.70 -7.40 -18.27
CA PRO A 347 20.69 -6.34 -18.29
C PRO A 347 20.21 -5.15 -17.44
N VAL A 348 21.16 -4.51 -16.74
CA VAL A 348 20.90 -3.28 -16.00
C VAL A 348 20.60 -2.16 -17.01
N ASN A 349 19.52 -1.44 -16.78
CA ASN A 349 19.21 -0.23 -17.52
C ASN A 349 19.74 0.98 -16.73
N GLU A 350 20.84 1.57 -17.19
CA GLU A 350 21.49 2.70 -16.53
C GLU A 350 20.61 3.96 -16.44
N GLN A 351 19.73 4.19 -17.42
CA GLN A 351 18.75 5.27 -17.35
C GLN A 351 17.80 5.06 -16.18
N PHE A 352 17.24 3.86 -16.05
CA PHE A 352 16.32 3.54 -14.95
C PHE A 352 17.03 3.55 -13.59
N THR A 353 18.31 3.16 -13.53
CA THR A 353 19.11 3.34 -12.31
C THR A 353 19.16 4.80 -11.88
N ARG A 354 19.52 5.71 -12.80
CA ARG A 354 19.57 7.14 -12.52
C ARG A 354 18.21 7.70 -12.10
N ILE A 355 17.16 7.35 -12.85
CA ILE A 355 15.78 7.74 -12.54
C ILE A 355 15.36 7.27 -11.14
N TYR A 356 15.65 6.01 -10.78
CA TYR A 356 15.32 5.47 -9.46
C TYR A 356 15.91 6.32 -8.33
N TYR A 357 17.19 6.66 -8.40
CA TYR A 357 17.84 7.46 -7.36
C TYR A 357 17.38 8.92 -7.36
N VAL A 358 17.08 9.50 -8.52
CA VAL A 358 16.46 10.83 -8.60
C VAL A 358 15.08 10.82 -7.95
N LYS A 359 14.23 9.84 -8.28
CA LYS A 359 12.89 9.70 -7.69
C LYS A 359 12.94 9.52 -6.18
N ARG A 360 13.91 8.80 -5.64
CA ARG A 360 14.08 8.72 -4.17
C ARG A 360 14.30 10.09 -3.54
N ARG A 361 15.06 10.97 -4.19
CA ARG A 361 15.29 12.35 -3.72
C ARG A 361 14.01 13.18 -3.85
N THR A 362 13.32 13.12 -4.97
CA THR A 362 12.07 13.89 -5.18
C THR A 362 10.94 13.45 -4.25
N VAL A 363 10.80 12.13 -3.98
CA VAL A 363 9.83 11.61 -3.01
C VAL A 363 10.14 12.07 -1.58
N LYS A 364 11.42 12.15 -1.22
CA LYS A 364 11.82 12.73 0.06
C LYS A 364 11.46 14.20 0.15
N MET A 365 11.74 14.98 -0.89
CA MET A 365 11.32 16.39 -0.97
C MET A 365 9.80 16.51 -0.85
N PHE A 366 9.04 15.69 -1.59
CA PHE A 366 7.57 15.68 -1.51
C PHE A 366 7.08 15.45 -0.07
N TYR A 367 7.67 14.51 0.64
CA TYR A 367 7.35 14.25 2.04
C TYR A 367 7.69 15.43 2.95
N GLU A 368 8.86 16.05 2.78
CA GLU A 368 9.37 17.14 3.63
C GLU A 368 8.66 18.47 3.40
N ASP A 369 8.22 18.73 2.16
CA ASP A 369 7.62 20.00 1.74
C ASP A 369 6.07 20.00 1.79
N GLY A 370 5.50 19.17 2.67
CA GLY A 370 4.06 19.20 3.01
C GLY A 370 3.22 18.09 2.37
N GLY A 371 3.78 17.23 1.49
CA GLY A 371 3.07 16.15 0.84
C GLY A 371 2.90 14.87 1.66
N ALA A 372 3.28 14.87 2.94
CA ALA A 372 3.28 13.66 3.78
C ALA A 372 1.93 12.92 3.83
N ASP A 373 0.82 13.63 3.89
CA ASP A 373 -0.54 13.06 3.94
C ASP A 373 -1.12 12.77 2.54
N LEU A 374 -0.43 13.22 1.48
CA LEU A 374 -0.80 13.00 0.08
C LEU A 374 0.03 11.88 -0.58
N LEU A 375 1.09 11.40 0.09
CA LEU A 375 1.88 10.29 -0.41
C LEU A 375 1.12 8.98 -0.24
N THR A 376 1.02 8.19 -1.31
CA THR A 376 0.40 6.88 -1.33
C THR A 376 1.38 5.79 -1.77
N LEU A 377 1.05 4.53 -1.51
CA LEU A 377 1.83 3.39 -1.98
C LEU A 377 1.21 2.80 -3.24
N GLY A 378 2.01 2.72 -4.29
CA GLY A 378 1.75 1.97 -5.51
C GLY A 378 3.01 1.30 -6.01
N THR A 379 2.92 0.09 -6.55
CA THR A 379 4.09 -0.71 -6.90
C THR A 379 4.39 -0.77 -8.40
N ASP A 380 3.38 -0.64 -9.24
CA ASP A 380 3.43 -0.93 -10.69
C ASP A 380 3.82 -2.40 -10.99
N HIS A 381 3.44 -3.31 -10.07
CA HIS A 381 3.72 -4.75 -10.13
C HIS A 381 2.42 -5.60 -10.13
N PRO A 382 2.49 -6.86 -10.63
CA PRO A 382 3.58 -7.51 -11.33
C PRO A 382 3.63 -7.06 -12.78
N SER A 383 4.81 -7.01 -13.36
CA SER A 383 4.91 -6.66 -14.76
C SER A 383 5.71 -7.67 -15.57
N TRP A 384 6.71 -8.32 -14.96
CA TRP A 384 7.80 -8.90 -15.75
C TRP A 384 8.39 -10.21 -15.21
N GLY A 385 7.62 -11.04 -14.57
CA GLY A 385 7.95 -12.44 -14.35
C GLY A 385 9.06 -12.81 -13.33
N GLU A 386 9.63 -11.85 -12.58
CA GLU A 386 10.64 -12.15 -11.57
C GLU A 386 10.22 -11.78 -10.15
N PHE A 387 9.61 -10.59 -9.99
CA PHE A 387 9.16 -10.06 -8.71
C PHE A 387 7.65 -9.87 -8.76
N TRP A 388 6.95 -10.41 -7.75
CA TRP A 388 5.51 -10.49 -7.77
C TRP A 388 4.84 -9.42 -6.94
N SER A 389 3.60 -9.14 -7.28
CA SER A 389 2.68 -8.33 -6.51
C SER A 389 2.60 -8.80 -5.06
N GLY A 390 2.27 -7.92 -4.15
CA GLY A 390 2.33 -8.24 -2.73
C GLY A 390 3.73 -8.12 -2.18
N PHE A 391 4.70 -8.89 -2.69
CA PHE A 391 6.14 -8.69 -2.39
C PHE A 391 6.61 -7.29 -2.80
N GLY A 392 6.08 -6.76 -3.91
CA GLY A 392 6.32 -5.39 -4.37
C GLY A 392 5.95 -4.33 -3.33
N ALA A 393 4.85 -4.50 -2.59
CA ALA A 393 4.45 -3.56 -1.56
C ALA A 393 5.49 -3.43 -0.43
N HIS A 394 6.07 -4.54 0.01
CA HIS A 394 7.13 -4.51 1.01
C HIS A 394 8.43 -3.89 0.48
N ARG A 395 8.74 -4.08 -0.81
CA ARG A 395 9.88 -3.44 -1.47
C ARG A 395 9.67 -1.93 -1.59
N GLU A 396 8.47 -1.51 -1.97
CA GLU A 396 8.13 -0.08 -2.06
C GLU A 396 8.23 0.61 -0.70
N LEU A 397 7.68 0.02 0.37
CA LEU A 397 7.85 0.49 1.74
C LEU A 397 9.32 0.66 2.12
N GLN A 398 10.16 -0.32 1.80
CA GLN A 398 11.59 -0.24 2.09
C GLN A 398 12.29 0.80 1.23
N ALA A 399 11.96 0.95 -0.04
CA ALA A 399 12.50 1.97 -0.91
C ALA A 399 12.16 3.39 -0.42
N MET A 400 10.92 3.59 0.07
CA MET A 400 10.50 4.84 0.72
C MET A 400 11.36 5.13 1.97
N VAL A 401 11.57 4.14 2.84
CA VAL A 401 12.38 4.33 4.05
C VAL A 401 13.84 4.62 3.69
N LEU A 402 14.41 3.95 2.70
CA LEU A 402 15.75 4.22 2.19
C LEU A 402 15.84 5.59 1.48
N ALA A 403 14.75 6.12 0.98
CA ALA A 403 14.67 7.51 0.50
C ALA A 403 14.71 8.54 1.64
N GLY A 404 14.55 8.12 2.90
CA GLY A 404 14.55 8.98 4.08
C GLY A 404 13.17 9.29 4.65
N ILE A 405 12.12 8.60 4.18
CA ILE A 405 10.76 8.71 4.73
C ILE A 405 10.70 7.86 6.01
N PRO A 406 10.22 8.39 7.15
CA PRO A 406 10.09 7.61 8.38
C PRO A 406 9.16 6.40 8.18
N PRO A 407 9.45 5.22 8.80
CA PRO A 407 8.61 4.04 8.66
C PRO A 407 7.12 4.28 8.92
N VAL A 408 6.76 5.08 9.91
CA VAL A 408 5.36 5.43 10.22
C VAL A 408 4.69 6.18 9.06
N ALA A 409 5.41 7.03 8.35
CA ALA A 409 4.88 7.77 7.20
C ALA A 409 4.74 6.85 5.97
N ALA A 410 5.71 5.97 5.72
CA ALA A 410 5.61 4.96 4.68
C ALA A 410 4.43 4.01 4.92
N LEU A 411 4.20 3.58 6.17
CA LEU A 411 3.03 2.77 6.52
C LEU A 411 1.71 3.53 6.36
N ARG A 412 1.65 4.83 6.68
CA ARG A 412 0.46 5.66 6.40
C ARG A 412 0.19 5.77 4.91
N ALA A 413 1.23 5.92 4.08
CA ALA A 413 1.08 5.92 2.63
C ALA A 413 0.43 4.63 2.12
N ALA A 414 0.74 3.49 2.74
CA ALA A 414 0.19 2.18 2.41
C ALA A 414 -1.12 1.84 3.12
N THR A 415 -1.68 2.72 3.94
CA THR A 415 -2.89 2.44 4.73
C THR A 415 -3.87 3.61 4.66
N ILE A 416 -3.84 4.53 5.63
CA ILE A 416 -4.86 5.59 5.74
C ILE A 416 -4.81 6.61 4.58
N ASN A 417 -3.62 6.98 4.08
CA ASN A 417 -3.54 7.91 2.96
C ASN A 417 -4.11 7.27 1.68
N ALA A 418 -3.78 5.99 1.43
CA ALA A 418 -4.33 5.23 0.32
C ALA A 418 -5.87 5.11 0.41
N ALA A 419 -6.40 4.86 1.62
CA ALA A 419 -7.84 4.81 1.83
C ALA A 419 -8.51 6.16 1.56
N ARG A 420 -7.88 7.27 1.96
CA ARG A 420 -8.35 8.63 1.65
C ARG A 420 -8.32 8.92 0.15
N ALA A 421 -7.22 8.56 -0.53
CA ALA A 421 -7.10 8.73 -1.97
C ALA A 421 -8.19 8.00 -2.78
N LEU A 422 -8.73 6.92 -2.23
CA LEU A 422 -9.86 6.18 -2.81
C LEU A 422 -11.23 6.61 -2.26
N GLY A 423 -11.30 7.55 -1.30
CA GLY A 423 -12.53 7.97 -0.66
C GLY A 423 -13.18 6.89 0.22
N VAL A 424 -12.41 5.94 0.76
CA VAL A 424 -12.91 4.81 1.55
C VAL A 424 -12.42 4.80 3.00
N ASP A 425 -11.78 5.87 3.45
CA ASP A 425 -11.18 5.99 4.78
C ASP A 425 -12.20 5.94 5.93
N GLN A 426 -13.49 6.18 5.67
CA GLN A 426 -14.56 5.95 6.64
C GLN A 426 -14.74 4.46 7.00
N ARG A 427 -14.26 3.55 6.15
CA ARG A 427 -14.45 2.10 6.31
C ARG A 427 -13.15 1.31 6.34
N LEU A 428 -12.03 1.86 5.90
CA LEU A 428 -10.74 1.18 5.71
C LEU A 428 -9.55 2.07 6.11
N GLY A 429 -8.36 1.51 6.14
CA GLY A 429 -7.10 2.23 6.31
C GLY A 429 -6.68 2.49 7.75
N SER A 430 -7.54 2.21 8.75
CA SER A 430 -7.20 2.30 10.17
C SER A 430 -7.95 1.27 11.01
N VAL A 431 -7.46 1.01 12.23
CA VAL A 431 -8.05 0.05 13.17
C VAL A 431 -8.91 0.80 14.17
N GLU A 432 -10.17 0.98 13.82
CA GLU A 432 -11.16 1.70 14.60
C GLU A 432 -12.51 0.97 14.61
N ALA A 433 -13.28 1.10 15.70
CA ALA A 433 -14.62 0.53 15.75
C ALA A 433 -15.51 1.13 14.64
N GLY A 434 -16.27 0.26 13.98
CA GLY A 434 -17.14 0.60 12.84
C GLY A 434 -16.48 0.42 11.47
N LYS A 435 -15.16 0.26 11.40
CA LYS A 435 -14.44 -0.02 10.15
C LYS A 435 -14.34 -1.51 9.85
N TYR A 436 -14.08 -1.86 8.61
CA TYR A 436 -13.81 -3.25 8.25
C TYR A 436 -12.52 -3.75 8.92
N ALA A 437 -12.55 -5.00 9.35
CA ALA A 437 -11.43 -5.70 9.92
C ALA A 437 -10.54 -6.28 8.79
N ASP A 438 -9.96 -5.40 7.99
CA ASP A 438 -8.94 -5.74 7.03
C ASP A 438 -7.60 -5.43 7.70
N LEU A 439 -6.95 -6.45 8.30
CA LEU A 439 -5.81 -6.33 9.21
C LEU A 439 -4.65 -7.19 8.73
N LEU A 440 -3.43 -6.70 8.98
CA LEU A 440 -2.19 -7.45 8.85
C LEU A 440 -1.56 -7.62 10.24
N ILE A 441 -1.19 -8.84 10.58
CA ILE A 441 -0.46 -9.17 11.82
C ILE A 441 0.91 -9.72 11.40
N VAL A 442 1.97 -9.06 11.86
CA VAL A 442 3.35 -9.41 11.51
C VAL A 442 4.18 -9.74 12.75
N GLY A 443 5.26 -10.50 12.56
CA GLY A 443 6.27 -10.76 13.59
C GLY A 443 7.33 -9.65 13.59
N GLY A 444 7.35 -8.83 14.62
CA GLY A 444 8.26 -7.69 14.77
C GLY A 444 7.55 -6.32 14.62
N ASP A 445 8.29 -5.25 14.89
CA ASP A 445 7.76 -3.87 14.91
C ASP A 445 8.15 -3.10 13.63
N PRO A 446 7.23 -2.95 12.65
CA PRO A 446 7.52 -2.26 11.39
C PRO A 446 7.69 -0.74 11.53
N LEU A 447 7.34 -0.15 12.69
CA LEU A 447 7.67 1.25 12.99
C LEU A 447 9.16 1.43 13.32
N SER A 448 9.82 0.37 13.75
CA SER A 448 11.26 0.35 14.04
C SER A 448 12.09 -0.22 12.88
N ASP A 449 11.59 -1.26 12.24
CA ASP A 449 12.19 -1.89 11.06
C ASP A 449 11.09 -2.23 10.05
N ILE A 450 11.03 -1.45 8.98
CA ILE A 450 10.00 -1.60 7.95
C ILE A 450 9.99 -3.00 7.32
N THR A 451 11.12 -3.72 7.34
CA THR A 451 11.21 -5.08 6.79
C THR A 451 10.43 -6.12 7.61
N ALA A 452 10.03 -5.80 8.85
CA ALA A 452 9.14 -6.63 9.65
C ALA A 452 7.79 -6.88 8.96
N THR A 453 7.34 -5.96 8.07
CA THR A 453 6.13 -6.18 7.25
C THR A 453 6.18 -7.45 6.41
N ARG A 454 7.37 -7.97 6.08
CA ARG A 454 7.59 -9.21 5.32
C ARG A 454 7.25 -10.48 6.11
N HIS A 455 7.14 -10.38 7.44
CA HIS A 455 6.91 -11.51 8.34
C HIS A 455 5.42 -11.62 8.71
N ALA A 456 4.55 -11.72 7.70
CA ALA A 456 3.12 -11.86 7.91
C ALA A 456 2.78 -13.18 8.63
N LEU A 457 2.17 -13.05 9.81
CA LEU A 457 1.70 -14.19 10.63
C LEU A 457 0.25 -14.51 10.30
N TYR A 458 -0.60 -13.49 10.22
CA TYR A 458 -2.01 -13.61 9.88
C TYR A 458 -2.44 -12.43 9.02
N VAL A 459 -3.40 -12.69 8.14
CA VAL A 459 -4.16 -11.65 7.44
C VAL A 459 -5.63 -11.83 7.75
N ILE A 460 -6.30 -10.77 8.19
CA ILE A 460 -7.74 -10.79 8.39
C ILE A 460 -8.36 -9.92 7.32
N LYS A 461 -9.32 -10.47 6.61
CA LYS A 461 -10.05 -9.76 5.57
C LYS A 461 -11.48 -10.25 5.50
N ALA A 462 -12.42 -9.30 5.52
CA ALA A 462 -13.86 -9.59 5.43
C ALA A 462 -14.33 -10.62 6.47
N GLY A 463 -13.81 -10.55 7.72
CA GLY A 463 -14.21 -11.45 8.81
C GLY A 463 -13.61 -12.86 8.73
N LYS A 464 -12.61 -13.08 7.89
CA LYS A 464 -11.91 -14.36 7.77
C LYS A 464 -10.43 -14.21 8.12
N VAL A 465 -9.92 -15.14 8.91
CA VAL A 465 -8.49 -15.26 9.22
C VAL A 465 -7.83 -16.13 8.15
N TYR A 466 -6.75 -15.62 7.59
CA TYR A 466 -5.91 -16.32 6.63
C TYR A 466 -4.51 -16.52 7.19
N HIS A 467 -3.92 -17.66 6.90
CA HIS A 467 -2.54 -18.01 7.20
C HIS A 467 -1.70 -17.80 5.92
N PRO A 468 -0.77 -16.83 5.88
CA PRO A 468 0.03 -16.55 4.67
C PRO A 468 0.74 -17.77 4.10
N ALA A 469 1.31 -18.62 4.96
CA ALA A 469 2.00 -19.85 4.51
C ALA A 469 1.07 -20.81 3.73
N GLU A 470 -0.18 -20.97 4.18
CA GLU A 470 -1.18 -21.81 3.50
C GLU A 470 -1.60 -21.17 2.15
N LEU A 471 -1.72 -19.85 2.11
CA LEU A 471 -2.02 -19.13 0.87
C LEU A 471 -0.90 -19.29 -0.15
N PHE A 472 0.36 -19.10 0.24
CA PHE A 472 1.50 -19.30 -0.65
C PHE A 472 1.57 -20.73 -1.18
N GLU A 473 1.42 -21.73 -0.31
CA GLU A 473 1.43 -23.14 -0.72
C GLU A 473 0.28 -23.46 -1.70
N SER A 474 -0.89 -22.84 -1.50
CA SER A 474 -2.06 -23.07 -2.34
C SER A 474 -1.88 -22.66 -3.82
N VAL A 475 -0.93 -21.75 -4.11
CA VAL A 475 -0.68 -21.22 -5.47
C VAL A 475 0.70 -21.55 -6.02
N LYS A 476 1.49 -22.30 -5.31
CA LYS A 476 2.82 -22.73 -5.72
C LYS A 476 2.77 -23.53 -7.02
N GLY A 477 3.63 -23.18 -7.98
CA GLY A 477 3.68 -23.83 -9.28
C GLY A 477 2.47 -23.61 -10.19
N LYS A 478 1.63 -22.59 -9.95
CA LYS A 478 0.37 -22.38 -10.69
C LYS A 478 0.34 -21.15 -11.59
N MET A 479 1.36 -20.28 -11.54
CA MET A 479 1.45 -19.10 -12.39
C MET A 479 2.04 -19.45 -13.75
N GLY A 480 1.32 -19.11 -14.81
CA GLY A 480 1.79 -19.28 -16.18
C GLY A 480 1.34 -20.57 -16.85
N PRO A 481 1.70 -20.77 -18.14
CA PRO A 481 1.37 -21.96 -18.92
C PRO A 481 2.13 -23.19 -18.40
N THR A 482 1.56 -24.39 -18.65
CA THR A 482 2.17 -25.66 -18.26
C THR A 482 3.00 -26.29 -19.38
N SER A 483 2.85 -25.76 -20.62
CA SER A 483 3.53 -26.23 -21.81
C SER A 483 3.62 -25.15 -22.88
N GLU A 484 4.43 -25.38 -23.91
CA GLU A 484 4.51 -24.50 -25.08
C GLU A 484 3.18 -24.35 -25.81
N ALA A 485 2.38 -25.42 -25.86
CA ALA A 485 1.06 -25.40 -26.51
C ALA A 485 0.06 -24.45 -25.80
N GLU A 486 0.25 -24.18 -24.52
CA GLU A 486 -0.56 -23.21 -23.75
C GLU A 486 0.03 -21.80 -23.79
N ALA A 487 1.27 -21.64 -24.27
CA ALA A 487 2.00 -20.37 -24.19
C ALA A 487 1.36 -19.26 -25.03
N ASP A 488 0.65 -19.59 -26.11
CA ASP A 488 0.01 -18.59 -26.97
C ASP A 488 -1.04 -17.75 -26.22
N TRP A 489 -1.75 -18.35 -25.29
CA TRP A 489 -2.69 -17.62 -24.42
C TRP A 489 -1.95 -16.59 -23.52
N TRP A 490 -0.70 -16.89 -23.10
CA TRP A 490 0.13 -16.05 -22.25
C TRP A 490 0.97 -15.03 -23.04
N LYS A 491 1.05 -15.16 -24.36
CA LYS A 491 1.73 -14.18 -25.23
C LYS A 491 0.89 -12.93 -25.49
N GLY A 492 -0.34 -12.92 -24.97
CA GLY A 492 -1.19 -11.74 -24.93
C GLY A 492 -1.78 -11.34 -26.27
N ASN A 493 -3.09 -11.49 -26.37
CA ASN A 493 -3.86 -10.89 -27.46
C ASN A 493 -4.00 -9.38 -27.29
N VAL A 494 -3.56 -8.83 -26.17
CA VAL A 494 -3.68 -7.41 -25.82
C VAL A 494 -2.29 -6.82 -25.68
N ARG A 495 -1.77 -6.28 -26.76
CA ARG A 495 -0.57 -5.42 -26.72
C ARG A 495 -0.97 -4.09 -26.13
N LEU A 496 -0.34 -3.71 -25.02
CA LEU A 496 -0.38 -2.31 -24.62
C LEU A 496 0.28 -1.51 -25.73
N GLY A 497 -0.42 -0.48 -26.22
CA GLY A 497 0.17 0.45 -27.17
C GLY A 497 1.49 0.94 -26.60
N GLY A 498 2.56 0.85 -27.39
CA GLY A 498 3.90 1.28 -26.97
C GLY A 498 3.85 2.73 -26.49
N GLY A 499 4.36 2.96 -25.26
CA GLY A 499 4.50 4.30 -24.69
C GLY A 499 5.60 5.11 -25.36
#